data_ae91bb5f45ccc70612a7a4b603479191
#
_entry.id   ae91bb5f45ccc70612a7a4b603479191
#
_cell.length_a   1.000
_cell.length_b   1.000
_cell.length_c   1.000
_cell.angle_alpha   90.00
_cell.angle_beta   90.00
_cell.angle_gamma   90.00
#
_symmetry.space_group_name_H-M   'P 1'
#
loop_
_entity.id
_entity.type
_entity.pdbx_description
1 polymer ?
#
loop_
_entity_poly.entity_id
_entity_poly.type
_entity_poly.pdbx_seq_one_letter_code
_entity_poly.pdbx_strand_id
1 'polypeptide(L)'
;MRQRKLWMFFVVLLLAVPLCSQAQPNLAELKKEAMHAVDARQVFTQQVVDQIFSYAELGFQEFETSRFVTDILEKNGFKVERGVAGVPTAWVATYGSGKPVIAFITDIDCIPRASQKPGVAYHDPIIEGAPGHGEGHNSGQAVNVTAALVLREMMEKHRIAGTLKVFPGVAEELLGTKAFYVRAELFKDVDIVLGSHVNDSLGTGYGQTFSPQGLVSVQYYFHGRAAHAAGAPWDGRSALDAVELMDVGWNFRREHLRLAQRSHYVIINGGDQPNVVPSEAGVWYYFRELDYPHIKDLYELGNTMAQAATMMTGTTVSRRIVGSAWPGNFSKFVAEVQQKNIEVVGMPQWSEADQTLAKALQKEIGAKVDGLKVKVDELKAPSPETEAGGSDDVGDISWNVPMVYLRYPANIPNTPGHSWVDAVAMATPIAHKGSTAGAKVQALTALDFLLSPDLVKQAWDYFHTVQTKDMKYTPLIGPDDQPAIEFNKEKMDKFRPEMKKYYYDPAKYKTYLEQLGIQYPTVRK
;
A
#
# COMPACT_ATOMS: atom_id res chain seq x y z
N MET A 1 -92.20 -3.68 -25.61
CA MET A 1 -90.87 -3.12 -25.94
C MET A 1 -89.81 -3.79 -25.04
N ARG A 2 -89.08 -4.78 -25.58
CA ARG A 2 -88.00 -5.50 -24.83
C ARG A 2 -86.66 -4.98 -25.34
N GLN A 3 -85.86 -4.31 -24.49
CA GLN A 3 -84.50 -3.92 -24.80
C GLN A 3 -83.55 -5.12 -24.62
N ARG A 4 -82.83 -5.50 -25.66
CA ARG A 4 -81.78 -6.49 -25.65
C ARG A 4 -80.46 -5.74 -25.28
N LYS A 5 -79.83 -6.09 -24.14
CA LYS A 5 -78.49 -5.70 -23.81
C LYS A 5 -77.45 -6.60 -24.50
N LEU A 6 -76.63 -6.00 -25.38
CA LEU A 6 -75.51 -6.67 -26.03
C LEU A 6 -74.34 -6.66 -25.09
N TRP A 7 -73.86 -7.84 -24.71
CA TRP A 7 -72.60 -7.97 -23.96
C TRP A 7 -71.46 -8.20 -24.96
N MET A 8 -70.49 -7.20 -25.05
CA MET A 8 -69.25 -7.37 -25.79
C MET A 8 -68.22 -8.02 -24.85
N PHE A 9 -67.81 -9.26 -25.15
CA PHE A 9 -66.66 -9.90 -24.52
C PHE A 9 -65.41 -9.40 -25.19
N PHE A 10 -64.61 -8.66 -24.44
CA PHE A 10 -63.19 -8.35 -24.79
C PHE A 10 -62.33 -9.55 -24.43
N VAL A 11 -61.85 -10.29 -25.41
CA VAL A 11 -60.82 -11.33 -25.26
C VAL A 11 -59.46 -10.60 -25.24
N VAL A 12 -58.85 -10.44 -24.05
CA VAL A 12 -57.47 -9.97 -23.91
C VAL A 12 -56.55 -11.14 -24.23
N LEU A 13 -55.97 -11.10 -25.43
CA LEU A 13 -54.90 -12.05 -25.81
C LEU A 13 -53.61 -11.65 -25.09
N LEU A 14 -53.29 -12.31 -23.97
CA LEU A 14 -51.97 -12.23 -23.30
C LEU A 14 -50.94 -12.92 -24.20
N LEU A 15 -50.19 -12.15 -24.98
CA LEU A 15 -48.97 -12.59 -25.64
C LEU A 15 -47.94 -12.90 -24.55
N ALA A 16 -47.78 -14.16 -24.18
CA ALA A 16 -46.66 -14.66 -23.40
C ALA A 16 -45.40 -14.54 -24.26
N VAL A 17 -44.65 -13.46 -24.09
CA VAL A 17 -43.28 -13.37 -24.60
C VAL A 17 -42.45 -14.37 -23.78
N PRO A 18 -41.83 -15.37 -24.42
CA PRO A 18 -40.94 -16.27 -23.70
C PRO A 18 -39.77 -15.42 -23.19
N LEU A 19 -39.68 -15.20 -21.88
CA LEU A 19 -38.45 -14.79 -21.23
C LEU A 19 -37.43 -15.91 -21.49
N CYS A 20 -36.58 -15.71 -22.51
CA CYS A 20 -35.38 -16.51 -22.66
C CYS A 20 -34.55 -16.26 -21.40
N SER A 21 -34.68 -17.13 -20.42
CA SER A 21 -33.74 -17.23 -19.30
C SER A 21 -32.40 -17.65 -19.91
N GLN A 22 -31.56 -16.69 -20.29
CA GLN A 22 -30.16 -16.99 -20.54
C GLN A 22 -29.63 -17.56 -19.23
N ALA A 23 -29.24 -18.84 -19.26
CA ALA A 23 -28.53 -19.45 -18.13
C ALA A 23 -27.35 -18.51 -17.76
N GLN A 24 -27.23 -18.13 -16.50
CA GLN A 24 -26.08 -17.35 -16.07
C GLN A 24 -24.82 -18.14 -16.43
N PRO A 25 -23.78 -17.50 -17.03
CA PRO A 25 -22.56 -18.17 -17.36
C PRO A 25 -21.96 -18.76 -16.08
N ASN A 26 -21.38 -19.95 -16.20
CA ASN A 26 -20.74 -20.58 -15.05
C ASN A 26 -19.49 -19.79 -14.61
N LEU A 27 -19.06 -19.94 -13.36
CA LEU A 27 -17.94 -19.20 -12.80
C LEU A 27 -16.64 -19.33 -13.64
N ALA A 28 -16.38 -20.51 -14.22
CA ALA A 28 -15.19 -20.73 -15.04
C ALA A 28 -15.21 -19.91 -16.35
N GLU A 29 -16.38 -19.74 -16.95
CA GLU A 29 -16.57 -18.89 -18.14
C GLU A 29 -16.40 -17.42 -17.79
N LEU A 30 -16.98 -16.96 -16.67
CA LEU A 30 -16.80 -15.60 -16.17
C LEU A 30 -15.33 -15.30 -15.87
N LYS A 31 -14.60 -16.22 -15.26
CA LYS A 31 -13.16 -16.07 -15.04
C LYS A 31 -12.35 -15.96 -16.33
N LYS A 32 -12.67 -16.75 -17.34
CA LYS A 32 -12.03 -16.61 -18.66
C LYS A 32 -12.33 -15.26 -19.29
N GLU A 33 -13.58 -14.81 -19.24
CA GLU A 33 -13.98 -13.49 -19.73
C GLU A 33 -13.23 -12.38 -19.00
N ALA A 34 -13.12 -12.45 -17.67
CA ALA A 34 -12.35 -11.48 -16.89
C ALA A 34 -10.88 -11.42 -17.30
N MET A 35 -10.23 -12.58 -17.48
CA MET A 35 -8.83 -12.61 -17.94
C MET A 35 -8.67 -11.95 -19.31
N HIS A 36 -9.55 -12.26 -20.28
CA HIS A 36 -9.53 -11.63 -21.60
C HIS A 36 -9.79 -10.12 -21.54
N ALA A 37 -10.69 -9.67 -20.66
CA ALA A 37 -10.99 -8.26 -20.48
C ALA A 37 -9.78 -7.49 -19.85
N VAL A 38 -9.03 -8.13 -18.94
CA VAL A 38 -7.75 -7.58 -18.43
C VAL A 38 -6.70 -7.53 -19.54
N ASP A 39 -6.56 -8.60 -20.34
CA ASP A 39 -5.61 -8.62 -21.45
C ASP A 39 -5.90 -7.53 -22.50
N ALA A 40 -7.18 -7.27 -22.79
CA ALA A 40 -7.57 -6.17 -23.67
C ALA A 40 -7.22 -4.77 -23.13
N ARG A 41 -6.90 -4.66 -21.83
CA ARG A 41 -6.51 -3.41 -21.16
C ARG A 41 -5.01 -3.28 -20.89
N GLN A 42 -4.15 -4.13 -21.48
CA GLN A 42 -2.70 -4.07 -21.21
C GLN A 42 -2.08 -2.69 -21.44
N VAL A 43 -2.51 -1.99 -22.50
CA VAL A 43 -2.03 -0.63 -22.79
C VAL A 43 -2.51 0.35 -21.72
N PHE A 44 -3.76 0.25 -21.28
CA PHE A 44 -4.28 1.06 -20.19
C PHE A 44 -3.52 0.81 -18.87
N THR A 45 -3.32 -0.46 -18.52
CA THR A 45 -2.57 -0.86 -17.31
C THR A 45 -1.14 -0.29 -17.35
N GLN A 46 -0.45 -0.43 -18.50
CA GLN A 46 0.87 0.16 -18.72
C GLN A 46 0.87 1.67 -18.56
N GLN A 47 -0.11 2.38 -19.14
CA GLN A 47 -0.20 3.84 -19.01
C GLN A 47 -0.41 4.29 -17.56
N VAL A 48 -1.18 3.56 -16.76
CA VAL A 48 -1.35 3.85 -15.34
C VAL A 48 -0.03 3.65 -14.58
N VAL A 49 0.69 2.55 -14.83
CA VAL A 49 2.02 2.29 -14.25
C VAL A 49 2.99 3.44 -14.57
N ASP A 50 3.11 3.80 -15.84
CA ASP A 50 4.05 4.81 -16.33
C ASP A 50 3.71 6.21 -15.80
N GLN A 51 2.41 6.52 -15.72
CA GLN A 51 1.95 7.83 -15.26
C GLN A 51 2.28 8.03 -13.78
N ILE A 52 1.93 7.08 -12.92
CA ILE A 52 2.20 7.17 -11.48
C ILE A 52 3.72 7.16 -11.23
N PHE A 53 4.47 6.31 -11.95
CA PHE A 53 5.93 6.32 -11.88
C PHE A 53 6.51 7.71 -12.15
N SER A 54 5.98 8.42 -13.15
CA SER A 54 6.47 9.74 -13.52
C SER A 54 6.15 10.83 -12.49
N TYR A 55 5.12 10.65 -11.67
CA TYR A 55 4.77 11.60 -10.60
C TYR A 55 5.72 11.51 -9.41
N ALA A 56 6.11 10.29 -9.00
CA ALA A 56 7.06 10.01 -7.93
C ALA A 56 6.86 10.87 -6.67
N GLU A 57 5.68 10.79 -6.09
CA GLU A 57 5.26 11.62 -4.96
C GLU A 57 5.52 10.93 -3.62
N LEU A 58 6.12 11.65 -2.67
CA LEU A 58 6.35 11.18 -1.31
C LEU A 58 5.06 11.14 -0.49
N GLY A 59 5.05 10.31 0.53
CA GLY A 59 3.91 10.13 1.44
C GLY A 59 3.32 11.43 1.98
N PHE A 60 1.99 11.53 2.02
CA PHE A 60 1.14 12.69 2.27
C PHE A 60 1.17 13.78 1.18
N GLN A 61 1.93 13.60 0.11
CA GLN A 61 2.06 14.58 -0.97
C GLN A 61 1.64 14.01 -2.33
N GLU A 62 0.88 12.92 -2.36
CA GLU A 62 0.46 12.16 -3.54
C GLU A 62 -0.74 12.82 -4.28
N PHE A 63 -0.67 14.14 -4.49
CA PHE A 63 -1.78 14.92 -5.05
C PHE A 63 -2.06 14.60 -6.52
N GLU A 64 -1.01 14.48 -7.34
CA GLU A 64 -1.16 14.19 -8.77
C GLU A 64 -1.62 12.75 -8.97
N THR A 65 -1.05 11.81 -8.22
CA THR A 65 -1.43 10.38 -8.23
C THR A 65 -2.88 10.21 -7.82
N SER A 66 -3.30 10.79 -6.69
CA SER A 66 -4.68 10.72 -6.20
C SER A 66 -5.67 11.31 -7.19
N ARG A 67 -5.36 12.49 -7.76
CA ARG A 67 -6.19 13.13 -8.78
C ARG A 67 -6.32 12.23 -10.01
N PHE A 68 -5.20 11.74 -10.54
CA PHE A 68 -5.17 10.91 -11.75
C PHE A 68 -6.01 9.64 -11.60
N VAL A 69 -5.83 8.91 -10.50
CA VAL A 69 -6.56 7.67 -10.25
C VAL A 69 -8.05 7.92 -10.01
N THR A 70 -8.39 8.94 -9.22
CA THR A 70 -9.80 9.27 -8.96
C THR A 70 -10.52 9.76 -10.21
N ASP A 71 -9.86 10.52 -11.10
CA ASP A 71 -10.43 10.95 -12.38
C ASP A 71 -10.76 9.74 -13.29
N ILE A 72 -9.90 8.70 -13.29
CA ILE A 72 -10.17 7.46 -14.02
C ILE A 72 -11.41 6.77 -13.44
N LEU A 73 -11.48 6.60 -12.12
CA LEU A 73 -12.57 5.90 -11.45
C LEU A 73 -13.91 6.64 -11.63
N GLU A 74 -13.94 7.98 -11.49
CA GLU A 74 -15.14 8.78 -11.71
C GLU A 74 -15.64 8.70 -13.15
N LYS A 75 -14.75 8.81 -14.15
CA LYS A 75 -15.09 8.65 -15.58
C LYS A 75 -15.69 7.28 -15.88
N ASN A 76 -15.38 6.28 -15.05
CA ASN A 76 -15.89 4.92 -15.17
C ASN A 76 -17.05 4.62 -14.20
N GLY A 77 -17.71 5.63 -13.66
CA GLY A 77 -18.95 5.50 -12.90
C GLY A 77 -18.79 5.16 -11.42
N PHE A 78 -17.58 5.20 -10.87
CA PHE A 78 -17.38 5.09 -9.42
C PHE A 78 -17.73 6.43 -8.75
N LYS A 79 -18.38 6.36 -7.60
CA LYS A 79 -18.57 7.50 -6.70
C LYS A 79 -17.31 7.65 -5.86
N VAL A 80 -16.63 8.80 -5.95
CA VAL A 80 -15.39 9.06 -5.21
C VAL A 80 -15.66 10.02 -4.05
N GLU A 81 -15.21 9.64 -2.87
CA GLU A 81 -15.15 10.46 -1.66
C GLU A 81 -13.69 10.76 -1.35
N ARG A 82 -13.31 12.05 -1.33
CA ARG A 82 -11.94 12.53 -1.14
C ARG A 82 -11.71 13.10 0.25
N GLY A 83 -10.46 13.12 0.73
CA GLY A 83 -10.09 13.69 2.02
C GLY A 83 -10.55 12.84 3.21
N VAL A 84 -10.75 11.54 2.99
CA VAL A 84 -11.20 10.62 4.05
C VAL A 84 -10.18 10.52 5.19
N ALA A 85 -10.64 10.23 6.39
CA ALA A 85 -9.82 10.11 7.60
C ALA A 85 -8.95 11.37 7.90
N GLY A 86 -9.30 12.54 7.35
CA GLY A 86 -8.54 13.78 7.52
C GLY A 86 -7.26 13.88 6.68
N VAL A 87 -7.08 12.98 5.71
CA VAL A 87 -5.90 12.94 4.82
C VAL A 87 -6.27 13.46 3.43
N PRO A 88 -5.73 14.62 2.98
CA PRO A 88 -6.13 15.27 1.72
C PRO A 88 -5.95 14.42 0.47
N THR A 89 -4.92 13.54 0.45
CA THR A 89 -4.60 12.66 -0.69
C THR A 89 -5.30 11.30 -0.60
N ALA A 90 -6.02 11.02 0.50
CA ALA A 90 -6.79 9.79 0.67
C ALA A 90 -8.20 9.91 0.08
N TRP A 91 -8.72 8.80 -0.42
CA TRP A 91 -10.04 8.71 -1.04
C TRP A 91 -10.61 7.29 -0.97
N VAL A 92 -11.92 7.19 -1.16
CA VAL A 92 -12.63 5.92 -1.36
C VAL A 92 -13.47 6.03 -2.63
N ALA A 93 -13.27 5.11 -3.56
CA ALA A 93 -14.08 5.01 -4.76
C ALA A 93 -15.02 3.81 -4.66
N THR A 94 -16.31 4.01 -4.83
CA THR A 94 -17.35 2.97 -4.67
C THR A 94 -18.15 2.79 -5.94
N TYR A 95 -18.38 1.52 -6.34
CA TYR A 95 -19.24 1.13 -7.45
C TYR A 95 -20.19 0.00 -7.03
N GLY A 96 -21.43 0.02 -7.56
CA GLY A 96 -22.45 -0.97 -7.25
C GLY A 96 -23.16 -0.69 -5.93
N SER A 97 -23.91 -1.67 -5.45
CA SER A 97 -24.65 -1.57 -4.18
C SER A 97 -25.00 -2.95 -3.63
N GLY A 98 -25.20 -3.02 -2.31
CA GLY A 98 -25.53 -4.27 -1.62
C GLY A 98 -24.29 -5.13 -1.32
N LYS A 99 -24.57 -6.35 -0.90
CA LYS A 99 -23.56 -7.33 -0.48
C LYS A 99 -23.27 -8.36 -1.57
N PRO A 100 -22.06 -8.93 -1.60
CA PRO A 100 -20.93 -8.62 -0.73
C PRO A 100 -20.23 -7.30 -1.11
N VAL A 101 -19.50 -6.70 -0.16
CA VAL A 101 -18.63 -5.54 -0.38
C VAL A 101 -17.19 -6.01 -0.45
N ILE A 102 -16.58 -5.88 -1.61
CA ILE A 102 -15.19 -6.26 -1.87
C ILE A 102 -14.35 -4.99 -1.99
N ALA A 103 -13.32 -4.86 -1.17
CA ALA A 103 -12.41 -3.72 -1.20
C ALA A 103 -11.05 -4.11 -1.78
N PHE A 104 -10.50 -3.23 -2.62
CA PHE A 104 -9.12 -3.28 -3.10
C PHE A 104 -8.31 -2.19 -2.40
N ILE A 105 -7.10 -2.52 -1.97
CA ILE A 105 -6.16 -1.54 -1.38
C ILE A 105 -4.74 -1.81 -1.87
N THR A 106 -3.99 -0.75 -2.13
CA THR A 106 -2.57 -0.77 -2.47
C THR A 106 -1.96 0.61 -2.27
N ASP A 107 -0.66 0.67 -2.08
CA ASP A 107 0.07 1.86 -1.75
C ASP A 107 0.35 2.73 -2.97
N ILE A 108 0.60 4.03 -2.77
CA ILE A 108 0.73 5.00 -3.86
C ILE A 108 1.90 5.98 -3.70
N ASP A 109 2.52 6.02 -2.55
CA ASP A 109 3.67 6.89 -2.30
C ASP A 109 4.99 6.30 -2.82
N CYS A 110 6.05 7.09 -2.77
CA CYS A 110 7.39 6.67 -3.13
C CYS A 110 8.41 7.08 -2.05
N ILE A 111 9.68 6.73 -2.27
CA ILE A 111 10.76 6.98 -1.31
C ILE A 111 11.67 8.14 -1.73
N PRO A 112 12.33 8.81 -0.75
CA PRO A 112 13.31 9.86 -1.05
C PRO A 112 14.53 9.32 -1.81
N ARG A 113 15.12 10.14 -2.68
CA ARG A 113 16.41 9.90 -3.35
C ARG A 113 16.46 8.63 -4.22
N ALA A 114 15.33 8.15 -4.69
CA ALA A 114 15.22 6.97 -5.55
C ALA A 114 14.93 7.30 -7.01
N SER A 115 15.08 8.55 -7.44
CA SER A 115 14.93 8.92 -8.84
C SER A 115 15.87 8.12 -9.72
N GLN A 116 15.33 7.43 -10.74
CA GLN A 116 16.06 6.54 -11.63
C GLN A 116 15.39 6.47 -13.00
N LYS A 117 16.16 6.43 -14.06
CA LYS A 117 15.66 6.13 -15.40
C LYS A 117 15.27 4.64 -15.47
N PRO A 118 14.00 4.32 -15.76
CA PRO A 118 13.59 2.92 -15.88
C PRO A 118 14.29 2.24 -17.07
N GLY A 119 14.55 0.93 -16.94
CA GLY A 119 15.19 0.14 -17.99
C GLY A 119 16.69 0.37 -18.18
N VAL A 120 17.33 1.19 -17.32
CA VAL A 120 18.78 1.42 -17.29
C VAL A 120 19.38 0.65 -16.11
N ALA A 121 20.19 -0.36 -16.38
CA ALA A 121 20.71 -1.32 -15.40
C ALA A 121 21.85 -0.79 -14.52
N TYR A 122 22.00 0.51 -14.38
CA TYR A 122 22.97 1.19 -13.52
C TYR A 122 22.39 2.51 -13.02
N HIS A 123 22.98 3.09 -11.99
CA HIS A 123 22.47 4.34 -11.43
C HIS A 123 22.56 5.49 -12.44
N ASP A 124 21.43 5.99 -12.88
CA ASP A 124 21.28 7.12 -13.81
C ASP A 124 19.95 7.83 -13.46
N PRO A 125 19.97 8.78 -12.50
CA PRO A 125 18.75 9.44 -12.04
C PRO A 125 18.12 10.31 -13.13
N ILE A 126 16.78 10.42 -13.15
CA ILE A 126 16.07 11.41 -13.97
C ILE A 126 16.39 12.81 -13.42
N ILE A 127 16.35 12.96 -12.10
CA ILE A 127 16.72 14.19 -11.38
C ILE A 127 17.53 13.78 -10.13
N GLU A 128 18.75 14.29 -10.02
CA GLU A 128 19.65 13.95 -8.91
C GLU A 128 19.03 14.29 -7.54
N GLY A 129 19.00 13.31 -6.64
CA GLY A 129 18.49 13.45 -5.29
C GLY A 129 16.97 13.57 -5.16
N ALA A 130 16.21 13.54 -6.26
CA ALA A 130 14.75 13.56 -6.25
C ALA A 130 14.16 12.23 -5.77
N PRO A 131 12.90 12.23 -5.29
CA PRO A 131 12.18 11.00 -4.96
C PRO A 131 11.93 10.13 -6.20
N GLY A 132 11.62 8.84 -5.97
CA GLY A 132 11.32 7.87 -7.02
C GLY A 132 10.67 6.62 -6.46
N HIS A 133 10.03 5.84 -7.33
CA HIS A 133 9.40 4.57 -6.96
C HIS A 133 10.44 3.45 -6.78
N GLY A 134 11.28 3.59 -5.76
CA GLY A 134 12.35 2.66 -5.40
C GLY A 134 11.88 1.45 -4.58
N GLU A 135 10.59 1.24 -4.47
CA GLU A 135 9.94 0.00 -4.04
C GLU A 135 8.96 -0.50 -5.10
N GLY A 136 8.17 0.40 -5.73
CA GLY A 136 7.32 0.07 -6.86
C GLY A 136 5.81 0.22 -6.62
N HIS A 137 5.39 1.01 -5.67
CA HIS A 137 3.98 1.31 -5.38
C HIS A 137 3.22 1.92 -6.58
N ASN A 138 3.92 2.53 -7.53
CA ASN A 138 3.32 3.03 -8.78
C ASN A 138 2.55 1.97 -9.56
N SER A 139 2.92 0.70 -9.43
CA SER A 139 2.31 -0.41 -10.17
C SER A 139 1.03 -0.94 -9.51
N GLY A 140 0.84 -0.72 -8.21
CA GLY A 140 -0.27 -1.28 -7.44
C GLY A 140 -1.64 -0.76 -7.86
N GLN A 141 -1.78 0.55 -8.05
CA GLN A 141 -3.06 1.11 -8.52
C GLN A 141 -3.40 0.65 -9.95
N ALA A 142 -2.41 0.41 -10.80
CA ALA A 142 -2.66 -0.18 -12.10
C ALA A 142 -3.29 -1.59 -11.98
N VAL A 143 -2.83 -2.41 -11.02
CA VAL A 143 -3.44 -3.71 -10.68
C VAL A 143 -4.89 -3.54 -10.25
N ASN A 144 -5.13 -2.73 -9.23
CA ASN A 144 -6.44 -2.62 -8.59
C ASN A 144 -7.47 -1.90 -9.48
N VAL A 145 -7.08 -0.81 -10.15
CA VAL A 145 -7.98 -0.07 -11.05
C VAL A 145 -8.35 -0.91 -12.26
N THR A 146 -7.39 -1.61 -12.89
CA THR A 146 -7.69 -2.50 -14.03
C THR A 146 -8.67 -3.60 -13.62
N ALA A 147 -8.45 -4.25 -12.47
CA ALA A 147 -9.35 -5.27 -11.94
C ALA A 147 -10.75 -4.70 -11.65
N ALA A 148 -10.83 -3.54 -10.99
CA ALA A 148 -12.08 -2.89 -10.64
C ALA A 148 -12.90 -2.49 -11.87
N LEU A 149 -12.26 -1.96 -12.93
CA LEU A 149 -12.93 -1.60 -14.18
C LEU A 149 -13.47 -2.83 -14.93
N VAL A 150 -12.70 -3.91 -14.97
CA VAL A 150 -13.17 -5.19 -15.55
C VAL A 150 -14.36 -5.74 -14.78
N LEU A 151 -14.26 -5.76 -13.45
CA LEU A 151 -15.35 -6.25 -12.59
C LEU A 151 -16.62 -5.41 -12.74
N ARG A 152 -16.48 -4.08 -12.79
CA ARG A 152 -17.60 -3.16 -13.03
C ARG A 152 -18.35 -3.53 -14.31
N GLU A 153 -17.65 -3.75 -15.43
CA GLU A 153 -18.27 -4.13 -16.71
C GLU A 153 -18.92 -5.51 -16.64
N MET A 154 -18.30 -6.46 -15.95
CA MET A 154 -18.89 -7.78 -15.74
C MET A 154 -20.13 -7.72 -14.86
N MET A 155 -20.10 -6.89 -13.79
CA MET A 155 -21.28 -6.68 -12.93
C MET A 155 -22.44 -6.09 -13.71
N GLU A 156 -22.20 -5.12 -14.60
CA GLU A 156 -23.24 -4.56 -15.47
C GLU A 156 -23.76 -5.61 -16.47
N LYS A 157 -22.85 -6.25 -17.20
CA LYS A 157 -23.19 -7.21 -18.27
C LYS A 157 -23.94 -8.42 -17.75
N HIS A 158 -23.48 -9.00 -16.63
CA HIS A 158 -24.03 -10.24 -16.09
C HIS A 158 -24.99 -10.02 -14.91
N ARG A 159 -25.28 -8.75 -14.56
CA ARG A 159 -26.15 -8.37 -13.43
C ARG A 159 -25.69 -9.00 -12.10
N ILE A 160 -24.38 -9.00 -11.88
CA ILE A 160 -23.77 -9.47 -10.62
C ILE A 160 -24.01 -8.40 -9.55
N ALA A 161 -24.67 -8.80 -8.46
CA ALA A 161 -24.89 -7.92 -7.31
C ALA A 161 -23.63 -7.80 -6.46
N GLY A 162 -23.51 -6.68 -5.72
CA GLY A 162 -22.41 -6.43 -4.82
C GLY A 162 -21.86 -5.01 -4.93
N THR A 163 -20.88 -4.71 -4.11
CA THR A 163 -20.22 -3.41 -4.08
C THR A 163 -18.71 -3.59 -4.22
N LEU A 164 -18.08 -2.79 -5.07
CA LEU A 164 -16.64 -2.66 -5.17
C LEU A 164 -16.20 -1.37 -4.48
N LYS A 165 -15.16 -1.43 -3.66
CA LYS A 165 -14.48 -0.28 -3.11
C LYS A 165 -13.00 -0.29 -3.51
N VAL A 166 -12.43 0.85 -3.83
CA VAL A 166 -11.00 1.01 -4.11
C VAL A 166 -10.43 2.07 -3.18
N PHE A 167 -9.32 1.74 -2.53
CA PHE A 167 -8.61 2.59 -1.58
C PHE A 167 -7.16 2.81 -2.00
N PRO A 168 -6.58 4.00 -1.76
CA PRO A 168 -5.15 4.21 -1.77
C PRO A 168 -4.55 3.87 -0.41
N GLY A 169 -3.36 3.28 -0.37
CA GLY A 169 -2.47 3.33 0.78
C GLY A 169 -1.62 4.59 0.67
N VAL A 170 -2.00 5.64 1.38
CA VAL A 170 -1.31 6.93 1.40
C VAL A 170 -0.24 6.90 2.48
N ALA A 171 0.96 7.41 2.17
CA ALA A 171 2.07 7.50 3.11
C ALA A 171 2.41 6.17 3.80
N GLU A 172 2.39 5.07 3.03
CA GLU A 172 2.72 3.73 3.56
C GLU A 172 4.14 3.67 4.08
N GLU A 173 5.10 4.28 3.39
CA GLU A 173 6.52 4.38 3.76
C GLU A 173 6.76 5.07 5.13
N LEU A 174 5.75 5.77 5.62
CA LEU A 174 5.71 6.38 6.94
C LEU A 174 4.80 5.62 7.92
N LEU A 175 4.12 4.56 7.46
CA LEU A 175 3.05 3.84 8.17
C LEU A 175 1.95 4.79 8.65
N GLY A 176 1.58 5.71 7.76
CA GLY A 176 0.97 6.98 8.14
C GLY A 176 -0.55 7.02 8.12
N THR A 177 -1.27 6.03 7.54
CA THR A 177 -2.69 6.26 7.27
C THR A 177 -3.65 5.13 7.60
N LYS A 178 -3.30 3.85 7.45
CA LYS A 178 -4.30 2.77 7.52
C LYS A 178 -4.89 2.59 8.93
N ALA A 179 -4.13 2.90 10.00
CA ALA A 179 -4.67 2.98 11.35
C ALA A 179 -5.77 4.07 11.48
N PHE A 180 -5.57 5.23 10.81
CA PHE A 180 -6.58 6.30 10.77
C PHE A 180 -7.79 5.91 9.93
N TYR A 181 -7.61 5.15 8.84
CA TYR A 181 -8.74 4.60 8.05
C TYR A 181 -9.60 3.66 8.90
N VAL A 182 -8.98 2.77 9.68
CA VAL A 182 -9.70 1.88 10.59
C VAL A 182 -10.42 2.67 11.67
N ARG A 183 -9.77 3.68 12.28
CA ARG A 183 -10.39 4.57 13.27
C ARG A 183 -11.57 5.34 12.69
N ALA A 184 -11.52 5.73 11.42
CA ALA A 184 -12.61 6.38 10.70
C ALA A 184 -13.70 5.40 10.20
N GLU A 185 -13.63 4.13 10.60
CA GLU A 185 -14.59 3.07 10.25
C GLU A 185 -14.76 2.83 8.74
N LEU A 186 -13.77 3.17 7.90
CA LEU A 186 -13.89 3.05 6.43
C LEU A 186 -14.07 1.62 5.94
N PHE A 187 -13.72 0.63 6.76
CA PHE A 187 -13.86 -0.81 6.45
C PHE A 187 -15.02 -1.50 7.16
N LYS A 188 -15.85 -0.76 7.92
CA LYS A 188 -16.92 -1.34 8.75
C LYS A 188 -17.96 -2.14 7.96
N ASP A 189 -18.25 -1.74 6.74
CA ASP A 189 -19.20 -2.39 5.84
C ASP A 189 -18.55 -3.34 4.83
N VAL A 190 -17.21 -3.47 4.83
CA VAL A 190 -16.46 -4.32 3.91
C VAL A 190 -16.52 -5.78 4.36
N ASP A 191 -16.75 -6.68 3.40
CA ASP A 191 -16.80 -8.12 3.67
C ASP A 191 -15.45 -8.81 3.45
N ILE A 192 -14.72 -8.43 2.39
CA ILE A 192 -13.39 -8.98 2.06
C ILE A 192 -12.50 -7.85 1.56
N VAL A 193 -11.24 -7.84 2.00
CA VAL A 193 -10.20 -6.94 1.49
C VAL A 193 -9.18 -7.72 0.66
N LEU A 194 -8.99 -7.29 -0.56
CA LEU A 194 -7.98 -7.80 -1.49
C LEU A 194 -6.86 -6.76 -1.61
N GLY A 195 -5.83 -6.90 -0.80
CA GLY A 195 -4.64 -6.07 -0.88
C GLY A 195 -3.70 -6.55 -1.99
N SER A 196 -2.84 -5.66 -2.49
CA SER A 196 -1.80 -6.03 -3.45
C SER A 196 -0.54 -5.19 -3.27
N HIS A 197 0.61 -5.81 -3.46
CA HIS A 197 1.92 -5.17 -3.37
C HIS A 197 2.88 -5.76 -4.40
N VAL A 198 3.75 -4.91 -4.93
CA VAL A 198 4.81 -5.31 -5.85
C VAL A 198 5.75 -6.35 -5.23
N ASN A 199 6.24 -7.27 -6.06
CA ASN A 199 7.24 -8.27 -5.70
C ASN A 199 7.98 -8.76 -6.96
N ASP A 200 8.89 -9.69 -6.78
CA ASP A 200 9.63 -10.39 -7.84
C ASP A 200 8.96 -11.72 -8.27
N SER A 201 7.86 -12.11 -7.59
CA SER A 201 7.11 -13.35 -7.83
C SER A 201 5.61 -13.12 -7.74
N LEU A 202 4.84 -14.06 -8.29
CA LEU A 202 3.39 -14.11 -8.13
C LEU A 202 3.04 -15.10 -7.03
N GLY A 203 2.50 -14.59 -5.92
CA GLY A 203 2.22 -15.41 -4.75
C GLY A 203 1.33 -14.72 -3.74
N THR A 204 0.95 -15.45 -2.71
CA THR A 204 0.20 -14.96 -1.55
C THR A 204 0.60 -15.74 -0.29
N GLY A 205 0.11 -15.30 0.86
CA GLY A 205 0.37 -15.96 2.13
C GLY A 205 -0.67 -15.60 3.19
N TYR A 206 -0.56 -16.20 4.37
CA TYR A 206 -1.49 -15.98 5.48
C TYR A 206 -0.77 -15.73 6.81
N GLY A 207 -1.52 -15.28 7.83
CA GLY A 207 -0.96 -14.92 9.13
C GLY A 207 0.02 -13.75 9.02
N GLN A 208 1.15 -13.80 9.70
CA GLN A 208 2.18 -12.77 9.73
C GLN A 208 3.24 -12.89 8.61
N THR A 209 2.89 -13.45 7.45
CA THR A 209 3.87 -13.82 6.42
C THR A 209 4.63 -12.65 5.80
N PHE A 210 3.97 -11.53 5.49
CA PHE A 210 4.56 -10.41 4.75
C PHE A 210 4.88 -9.18 5.60
N SER A 211 4.19 -9.03 6.72
CA SER A 211 4.38 -7.91 7.65
C SER A 211 4.45 -8.46 9.07
N PRO A 212 5.53 -9.18 9.41
CA PRO A 212 5.59 -9.90 10.68
C PRO A 212 5.73 -8.98 11.89
N GLN A 213 6.24 -7.76 11.72
CA GLN A 213 6.36 -6.79 12.80
C GLN A 213 5.35 -5.65 12.66
N GLY A 214 4.76 -5.26 13.78
CA GLY A 214 4.08 -3.98 13.91
C GLY A 214 4.98 -2.97 14.60
N LEU A 215 4.54 -1.70 14.65
CA LEU A 215 5.30 -0.64 15.30
C LEU A 215 4.47 0.55 15.73
N VAL A 216 5.08 1.37 16.59
CA VAL A 216 4.70 2.76 16.83
C VAL A 216 5.81 3.67 16.32
N SER A 217 5.42 4.66 15.50
CA SER A 217 6.25 5.75 15.01
C SER A 217 5.93 7.01 15.81
N VAL A 218 6.87 7.49 16.61
CA VAL A 218 6.63 8.57 17.57
C VAL A 218 7.76 9.61 17.55
N GLN A 219 7.37 10.87 17.57
CA GLN A 219 8.29 11.99 17.76
C GLN A 219 8.18 12.51 19.19
N TYR A 220 9.34 12.67 19.85
CA TYR A 220 9.48 13.34 21.14
C TYR A 220 10.10 14.70 20.93
N TYR A 221 9.48 15.73 21.50
CA TYR A 221 9.94 17.12 21.46
C TYR A 221 10.26 17.56 22.88
N PHE A 222 11.53 17.90 23.11
CA PHE A 222 12.01 18.39 24.40
C PHE A 222 12.05 19.91 24.38
N HIS A 223 11.61 20.51 25.48
CA HIS A 223 11.51 21.95 25.66
C HIS A 223 12.31 22.35 26.89
N GLY A 224 13.31 23.19 26.69
CA GLY A 224 14.23 23.69 27.69
C GLY A 224 14.19 25.21 27.81
N ARG A 225 15.36 25.80 28.03
CA ARG A 225 15.52 27.25 28.14
C ARG A 225 16.86 27.69 27.54
N ALA A 226 16.81 28.64 26.60
CA ALA A 226 18.00 29.21 25.99
C ALA A 226 18.80 30.05 26.99
N ALA A 227 20.12 30.06 26.84
CA ALA A 227 21.05 30.93 27.55
C ALA A 227 22.35 31.11 26.71
N HIS A 228 23.16 32.09 27.04
CA HIS A 228 24.47 32.22 26.43
C HIS A 228 25.38 31.09 26.95
N ALA A 229 25.78 30.17 26.05
CA ALA A 229 26.47 28.94 26.44
C ALA A 229 27.81 29.13 27.14
N ALA A 230 28.50 30.24 26.89
CA ALA A 230 29.77 30.58 27.57
C ALA A 230 29.60 31.58 28.73
N GLY A 231 28.63 32.52 28.59
CA GLY A 231 28.49 33.62 29.58
C GLY A 231 27.62 33.27 30.78
N ALA A 232 26.57 32.52 30.59
CA ALA A 232 25.62 32.16 31.65
C ALA A 232 24.94 30.79 31.40
N PRO A 233 25.71 29.71 31.18
CA PRO A 233 25.14 28.39 30.87
C PRO A 233 24.22 27.85 31.97
N TRP A 234 24.43 28.23 33.23
CA TRP A 234 23.61 27.83 34.39
C TRP A 234 22.17 28.35 34.34
N ASP A 235 21.92 29.39 33.54
CA ASP A 235 20.57 29.91 33.31
C ASP A 235 19.82 29.11 32.24
N GLY A 236 20.54 28.30 31.42
CA GLY A 236 19.97 27.45 30.39
C GLY A 236 19.46 26.10 30.91
N ARG A 237 18.65 25.43 30.07
CA ARG A 237 18.29 24.01 30.17
C ARG A 237 18.31 23.46 28.75
N SER A 238 19.27 22.58 28.47
CA SER A 238 19.46 22.04 27.11
C SER A 238 18.44 20.95 26.78
N ALA A 239 17.62 21.22 25.80
CA ALA A 239 16.73 20.22 25.24
C ALA A 239 17.49 19.11 24.48
N LEU A 240 18.66 19.47 23.88
CA LEU A 240 19.48 18.47 23.18
C LEU A 240 20.10 17.47 24.18
N ASP A 241 20.53 17.91 25.36
CA ASP A 241 21.04 16.99 26.40
C ASP A 241 19.97 15.96 26.79
N ALA A 242 18.67 16.37 26.82
CA ALA A 242 17.58 15.45 27.08
C ALA A 242 17.40 14.41 25.96
N VAL A 243 17.52 14.81 24.69
CA VAL A 243 17.52 13.87 23.55
C VAL A 243 18.67 12.88 23.68
N GLU A 244 19.90 13.36 23.90
CA GLU A 244 21.08 12.50 24.01
C GLU A 244 20.97 11.52 25.20
N LEU A 245 20.49 11.97 26.36
CA LEU A 245 20.27 11.10 27.52
C LEU A 245 19.18 10.05 27.28
N MET A 246 18.11 10.39 26.57
CA MET A 246 17.11 9.43 26.15
C MET A 246 17.71 8.37 25.23
N ASP A 247 18.49 8.78 24.23
CA ASP A 247 19.10 7.89 23.23
C ASP A 247 20.15 6.98 23.86
N VAL A 248 21.02 7.51 24.73
CA VAL A 248 21.99 6.71 25.49
C VAL A 248 21.28 5.72 26.42
N GLY A 249 20.28 6.16 27.17
CA GLY A 249 19.48 5.29 28.05
C GLY A 249 18.81 4.18 27.28
N TRP A 250 18.20 4.48 26.11
CA TRP A 250 17.62 3.49 25.24
C TRP A 250 18.65 2.47 24.74
N ASN A 251 19.84 2.92 24.32
CA ASN A 251 20.90 2.04 23.82
C ASN A 251 21.41 1.07 24.92
N PHE A 252 21.53 1.52 26.17
CA PHE A 252 21.84 0.62 27.29
C PHE A 252 20.70 -0.36 27.61
N ARG A 253 19.44 0.05 27.38
CA ARG A 253 18.29 -0.84 27.62
C ARG A 253 18.19 -1.96 26.60
N ARG A 254 18.73 -1.80 25.38
CA ARG A 254 18.62 -2.78 24.28
C ARG A 254 19.06 -4.19 24.67
N GLU A 255 20.10 -4.36 25.49
CA GLU A 255 20.58 -5.69 25.89
C GLU A 255 19.58 -6.47 26.73
N HIS A 256 18.57 -5.78 27.29
CA HIS A 256 17.53 -6.37 28.15
C HIS A 256 16.16 -6.47 27.43
N LEU A 257 16.12 -6.27 26.13
CA LEU A 257 14.92 -6.40 25.30
C LEU A 257 14.88 -7.76 24.62
N ARG A 258 13.69 -8.14 24.13
CA ARG A 258 13.51 -9.40 23.39
C ARG A 258 14.31 -9.40 22.09
N LEU A 259 14.69 -10.58 21.58
CA LEU A 259 15.45 -10.72 20.34
C LEU A 259 14.70 -10.19 19.11
N ALA A 260 13.36 -10.30 19.12
CA ALA A 260 12.51 -9.84 18.04
C ALA A 260 12.41 -8.31 17.94
N GLN A 261 12.66 -7.59 19.05
CA GLN A 261 12.53 -6.14 19.02
C GLN A 261 13.49 -5.49 18.02
N ARG A 262 12.99 -4.47 17.32
CA ARG A 262 13.80 -3.53 16.54
C ARG A 262 13.39 -2.11 16.90
N SER A 263 14.37 -1.26 17.10
CA SER A 263 14.15 0.16 17.36
C SER A 263 15.19 1.00 16.64
N HIS A 264 14.75 2.10 16.08
CA HIS A 264 15.56 3.03 15.31
C HIS A 264 15.19 4.42 15.71
N TYR A 265 16.14 5.38 15.62
CA TYR A 265 15.82 6.78 15.82
C TYR A 265 16.66 7.69 14.95
N VAL A 266 16.16 8.89 14.75
CA VAL A 266 16.88 10.01 14.15
C VAL A 266 16.61 11.27 14.97
N ILE A 267 17.65 12.08 15.19
CA ILE A 267 17.49 13.42 15.77
C ILE A 267 16.94 14.32 14.66
N ILE A 268 15.77 14.90 14.88
CA ILE A 268 15.07 15.75 13.92
C ILE A 268 15.31 17.24 14.14
N ASN A 269 15.73 17.61 15.35
CA ASN A 269 16.18 18.96 15.71
C ASN A 269 17.22 18.84 16.83
N GLY A 270 18.39 19.47 16.68
CA GLY A 270 19.48 19.49 17.66
C GLY A 270 19.85 20.89 18.13
N GLY A 271 19.06 21.93 17.84
CA GLY A 271 19.36 23.34 18.14
C GLY A 271 19.96 24.07 16.93
N ASP A 272 20.31 25.34 17.11
CA ASP A 272 20.72 26.25 16.01
C ASP A 272 22.24 26.42 15.89
N GLN A 273 22.91 26.84 16.98
CA GLN A 273 24.34 27.09 16.96
C GLN A 273 25.00 26.91 18.35
N PRO A 274 26.30 26.56 18.44
CA PRO A 274 26.93 26.10 19.69
C PRO A 274 27.03 27.13 20.83
N ASN A 275 26.90 28.41 20.55
CA ASN A 275 26.97 29.49 21.56
C ASN A 275 25.61 29.78 22.22
N VAL A 276 24.57 29.07 21.85
CA VAL A 276 23.22 29.16 22.43
C VAL A 276 22.83 27.78 23.00
N VAL A 277 22.46 27.71 24.28
CA VAL A 277 21.92 26.50 24.87
C VAL A 277 20.62 26.14 24.14
N PRO A 278 20.50 24.94 23.54
CA PRO A 278 19.30 24.54 22.77
C PRO A 278 18.05 24.53 23.65
N SER A 279 17.11 25.39 23.36
CA SER A 279 15.79 25.40 24.05
C SER A 279 14.78 24.42 23.48
N GLU A 280 15.00 23.97 22.25
CA GLU A 280 14.15 23.01 21.54
C GLU A 280 15.02 21.94 20.91
N ALA A 281 14.64 20.67 21.10
CA ALA A 281 15.24 19.54 20.39
C ALA A 281 14.19 18.44 20.18
N GLY A 282 14.43 17.58 19.20
CA GLY A 282 13.49 16.52 18.88
C GLY A 282 14.17 15.26 18.37
N VAL A 283 13.56 14.13 18.69
CA VAL A 283 13.98 12.80 18.23
C VAL A 283 12.79 12.01 17.76
N TRP A 284 12.94 11.26 16.68
CA TRP A 284 11.91 10.41 16.09
C TRP A 284 12.30 8.95 16.22
N TYR A 285 11.46 8.16 16.89
CA TYR A 285 11.64 6.74 17.18
C TYR A 285 10.67 5.84 16.42
N TYR A 286 11.15 4.65 16.02
CA TYR A 286 10.35 3.48 15.70
C TYR A 286 10.57 2.41 16.76
N PHE A 287 9.47 1.90 17.35
CA PHE A 287 9.47 0.78 18.29
C PHE A 287 8.74 -0.40 17.68
N ARG A 288 9.46 -1.45 17.28
CA ARG A 288 8.94 -2.60 16.52
C ARG A 288 8.97 -3.88 17.33
N GLU A 289 7.91 -4.69 17.24
CA GLU A 289 7.79 -6.05 17.79
C GLU A 289 6.79 -6.90 16.99
N LEU A 290 6.69 -8.21 17.34
CA LEU A 290 5.88 -9.20 16.63
C LEU A 290 4.41 -9.22 17.06
N ASP A 291 4.04 -8.55 18.14
CA ASP A 291 2.67 -8.51 18.64
C ASP A 291 2.35 -7.21 19.37
N TYR A 292 1.06 -6.90 19.45
CA TYR A 292 0.56 -5.67 20.08
C TYR A 292 1.04 -5.45 21.53
N PRO A 293 0.96 -6.43 22.46
CA PRO A 293 1.41 -6.20 23.83
C PRO A 293 2.86 -5.75 23.89
N HIS A 294 3.76 -6.39 23.17
CA HIS A 294 5.18 -6.04 23.20
C HIS A 294 5.49 -4.72 22.46
N ILE A 295 4.76 -4.39 21.39
CA ILE A 295 4.86 -3.05 20.76
C ILE A 295 4.47 -1.99 21.76
N LYS A 296 3.37 -2.18 22.48
CA LYS A 296 2.88 -1.25 23.50
C LYS A 296 3.90 -1.12 24.64
N ASP A 297 4.45 -2.21 25.13
CA ASP A 297 5.46 -2.20 26.20
C ASP A 297 6.72 -1.42 25.78
N LEU A 298 7.19 -1.59 24.53
CA LEU A 298 8.32 -0.81 24.02
C LEU A 298 7.99 0.70 23.94
N TYR A 299 6.81 1.03 23.47
CA TYR A 299 6.35 2.42 23.39
C TYR A 299 6.25 3.07 24.78
N GLU A 300 5.68 2.38 25.76
CA GLU A 300 5.60 2.87 27.14
C GLU A 300 6.98 2.97 27.81
N LEU A 301 7.88 2.06 27.49
CA LEU A 301 9.29 2.17 27.91
C LEU A 301 9.94 3.41 27.29
N GLY A 302 9.72 3.69 26.00
CA GLY A 302 10.19 4.92 25.34
C GLY A 302 9.66 6.18 26.02
N ASN A 303 8.38 6.23 26.38
CA ASN A 303 7.77 7.32 27.12
C ASN A 303 8.43 7.51 28.50
N THR A 304 8.75 6.41 29.19
CA THR A 304 9.44 6.43 30.49
C THR A 304 10.85 6.99 30.35
N MET A 305 11.59 6.59 29.30
CA MET A 305 12.95 7.11 29.02
C MET A 305 12.92 8.61 28.72
N ALA A 306 11.95 9.07 27.90
CA ALA A 306 11.77 10.49 27.62
C ALA A 306 11.51 11.29 28.90
N GLN A 307 10.64 10.81 29.78
CA GLN A 307 10.34 11.44 31.05
C GLN A 307 11.56 11.46 32.00
N ALA A 308 12.33 10.37 32.07
CA ALA A 308 13.56 10.30 32.86
C ALA A 308 14.61 11.31 32.36
N ALA A 309 14.76 11.49 31.06
CA ALA A 309 15.65 12.48 30.48
C ALA A 309 15.28 13.91 30.88
N THR A 310 13.97 14.24 30.95
CA THR A 310 13.53 15.56 31.42
C THR A 310 13.85 15.79 32.89
N MET A 311 13.77 14.77 33.73
CA MET A 311 14.12 14.87 35.15
C MET A 311 15.63 15.17 35.35
N MET A 312 16.49 14.57 34.50
CA MET A 312 17.94 14.80 34.59
C MET A 312 18.35 16.18 34.07
N THR A 313 17.64 16.74 33.11
CA THR A 313 18.02 17.99 32.43
C THR A 313 17.22 19.22 32.90
N GLY A 314 16.14 19.02 33.65
CA GLY A 314 15.23 20.11 34.06
C GLY A 314 14.45 20.69 32.88
N THR A 315 14.16 19.86 31.85
CA THR A 315 13.35 20.19 30.66
C THR A 315 11.93 19.63 30.79
N THR A 316 11.09 19.82 29.77
CA THR A 316 9.80 19.13 29.60
C THR A 316 9.76 18.40 28.27
N VAL A 317 8.83 17.45 28.10
CA VAL A 317 8.66 16.71 26.86
C VAL A 317 7.19 16.66 26.42
N SER A 318 6.98 16.86 25.13
CA SER A 318 5.73 16.52 24.45
C SER A 318 5.99 15.43 23.40
N ARG A 319 4.95 14.70 22.99
CA ARG A 319 5.10 13.65 21.99
C ARG A 319 3.94 13.66 20.99
N ARG A 320 4.19 13.11 19.79
CA ARG A 320 3.20 12.91 18.75
C ARG A 320 3.43 11.54 18.11
N ILE A 321 2.40 10.70 18.05
CA ILE A 321 2.41 9.51 17.19
C ILE A 321 2.15 9.98 15.76
N VAL A 322 3.04 9.64 14.85
CA VAL A 322 2.98 10.05 13.44
C VAL A 322 2.61 8.92 12.50
N GLY A 323 2.61 7.69 13.01
CA GLY A 323 2.19 6.49 12.30
C GLY A 323 2.21 5.28 13.22
N SER A 324 1.51 4.24 12.84
CA SER A 324 1.55 2.95 13.52
C SER A 324 1.13 1.82 12.58
N ALA A 325 1.56 0.62 12.91
CA ALA A 325 1.12 -0.59 12.23
C ALA A 325 0.98 -1.74 13.23
N TRP A 326 -0.10 -2.49 13.14
CA TRP A 326 -0.18 -3.82 13.71
C TRP A 326 0.59 -4.81 12.84
N PRO A 327 1.12 -5.93 13.40
CA PRO A 327 1.62 -7.03 12.58
C PRO A 327 0.53 -7.53 11.64
N GLY A 328 0.89 -7.92 10.41
CA GLY A 328 -0.06 -8.49 9.47
C GLY A 328 -0.73 -9.75 10.02
N ASN A 329 -2.01 -9.92 9.76
CA ASN A 329 -2.79 -11.10 10.15
C ASN A 329 -3.71 -11.53 8.99
N PHE A 330 -3.10 -12.01 7.90
CA PHE A 330 -3.82 -12.31 6.68
C PHE A 330 -4.62 -13.62 6.79
N SER A 331 -5.83 -13.63 6.21
CA SER A 331 -6.75 -14.75 6.28
C SER A 331 -6.27 -15.95 5.46
N LYS A 332 -6.01 -17.08 6.10
CA LYS A 332 -5.68 -18.33 5.40
C LYS A 332 -6.78 -18.76 4.43
N PHE A 333 -8.04 -18.65 4.84
CA PHE A 333 -9.17 -19.02 4.00
C PHE A 333 -9.21 -18.21 2.70
N VAL A 334 -9.07 -16.88 2.78
CA VAL A 334 -9.07 -16.01 1.59
C VAL A 334 -7.81 -16.25 0.74
N ALA A 335 -6.65 -16.50 1.38
CA ALA A 335 -5.40 -16.80 0.70
C ALA A 335 -5.46 -18.12 -0.10
N GLU A 336 -6.13 -19.15 0.42
CA GLU A 336 -6.35 -20.42 -0.30
C GLU A 336 -7.24 -20.24 -1.55
N VAL A 337 -8.23 -19.34 -1.50
CA VAL A 337 -9.02 -18.96 -2.66
C VAL A 337 -8.18 -18.21 -3.69
N GLN A 338 -7.38 -17.25 -3.24
CA GLN A 338 -6.51 -16.46 -4.12
C GLN A 338 -5.40 -17.30 -4.75
N GLN A 339 -4.80 -18.26 -4.01
CA GLN A 339 -3.76 -19.15 -4.51
C GLN A 339 -4.24 -19.97 -5.73
N LYS A 340 -5.47 -20.46 -5.74
CA LYS A 340 -6.05 -21.15 -6.90
C LYS A 340 -6.11 -20.23 -8.13
N ASN A 341 -6.38 -18.95 -7.95
CA ASN A 341 -6.38 -17.98 -9.05
C ASN A 341 -4.96 -17.62 -9.51
N ILE A 342 -3.99 -17.58 -8.60
CA ILE A 342 -2.57 -17.42 -8.93
C ILE A 342 -2.11 -18.57 -9.83
N GLU A 343 -2.46 -19.81 -9.51
CA GLU A 343 -2.12 -20.99 -10.31
C GLU A 343 -2.78 -20.98 -11.70
N VAL A 344 -4.03 -20.47 -11.79
CA VAL A 344 -4.74 -20.31 -13.08
C VAL A 344 -4.09 -19.23 -13.96
N VAL A 345 -3.69 -18.10 -13.38
CA VAL A 345 -3.09 -16.98 -14.12
C VAL A 345 -1.66 -17.29 -14.52
N GLY A 346 -0.85 -17.86 -13.62
CA GLY A 346 0.56 -18.16 -13.84
C GLY A 346 1.46 -16.93 -13.96
N MET A 347 2.76 -17.17 -14.06
CA MET A 347 3.75 -16.11 -14.27
C MET A 347 3.64 -15.49 -15.67
N PRO A 348 3.94 -14.18 -15.81
CA PRO A 348 4.04 -13.54 -17.13
C PRO A 348 5.11 -14.20 -18.01
N GLN A 349 4.94 -14.10 -19.33
CA GLN A 349 5.95 -14.50 -20.30
C GLN A 349 7.00 -13.38 -20.45
N TRP A 350 8.19 -13.62 -19.93
CA TRP A 350 9.30 -12.68 -20.02
C TRP A 350 9.98 -12.76 -21.38
N SER A 351 10.27 -11.61 -21.98
CA SER A 351 11.08 -11.54 -23.19
C SER A 351 12.58 -11.72 -22.87
N GLU A 352 13.40 -11.93 -23.88
CA GLU A 352 14.85 -11.93 -23.73
C GLU A 352 15.37 -10.58 -23.21
N ALA A 353 14.77 -9.47 -23.64
CA ALA A 353 15.10 -8.13 -23.17
C ALA A 353 14.82 -7.96 -21.66
N ASP A 354 13.69 -8.48 -21.15
CA ASP A 354 13.36 -8.44 -19.73
C ASP A 354 14.40 -9.23 -18.90
N GLN A 355 14.75 -10.43 -19.36
CA GLN A 355 15.76 -11.26 -18.70
C GLN A 355 17.16 -10.63 -18.75
N THR A 356 17.48 -9.95 -19.85
CA THR A 356 18.76 -9.23 -20.01
C THR A 356 18.86 -8.08 -19.02
N LEU A 357 17.80 -7.26 -18.88
CA LEU A 357 17.78 -6.19 -17.90
C LEU A 357 17.98 -6.72 -16.48
N ALA A 358 17.22 -7.75 -16.12
CA ALA A 358 17.29 -8.34 -14.78
C ALA A 358 18.69 -8.86 -14.44
N LYS A 359 19.29 -9.65 -15.33
CA LYS A 359 20.64 -10.20 -15.13
C LYS A 359 21.72 -9.11 -15.11
N ALA A 360 21.58 -8.08 -15.95
CA ALA A 360 22.52 -6.98 -15.99
C ALA A 360 22.48 -6.15 -14.69
N LEU A 361 21.28 -5.85 -14.18
CA LEU A 361 21.12 -5.16 -12.90
C LEU A 361 21.68 -5.97 -11.73
N GLN A 362 21.34 -7.26 -11.65
CA GLN A 362 21.86 -8.17 -10.62
C GLN A 362 23.40 -8.22 -10.64
N LYS A 363 24.00 -8.24 -11.82
CA LYS A 363 25.47 -8.18 -11.97
C LYS A 363 26.03 -6.81 -11.53
N GLU A 364 25.39 -5.72 -11.93
CA GLU A 364 25.83 -4.34 -11.58
C GLU A 364 25.91 -4.13 -10.07
N ILE A 365 24.93 -4.66 -9.32
CA ILE A 365 24.87 -4.52 -7.84
C ILE A 365 25.60 -5.63 -7.09
N GLY A 366 26.26 -6.57 -7.81
CA GLY A 366 26.96 -7.70 -7.16
C GLY A 366 26.04 -8.75 -6.53
N ALA A 367 24.77 -8.79 -6.92
CA ALA A 367 23.80 -9.76 -6.42
C ALA A 367 23.88 -11.10 -7.19
N LYS A 368 23.17 -12.13 -6.68
CA LYS A 368 23.03 -13.40 -7.37
C LYS A 368 22.31 -13.20 -8.72
N VAL A 369 22.90 -13.68 -9.81
CA VAL A 369 22.39 -13.50 -11.17
C VAL A 369 21.46 -14.63 -11.56
N ASP A 370 20.20 -14.56 -11.11
CA ASP A 370 19.17 -15.57 -11.40
C ASP A 370 18.25 -15.16 -12.58
N GLY A 371 18.18 -13.86 -12.92
CA GLY A 371 17.19 -13.30 -13.83
C GLY A 371 15.81 -13.22 -13.17
N LEU A 372 14.75 -13.15 -13.99
CA LEU A 372 13.36 -13.09 -13.51
C LEU A 372 12.84 -14.50 -13.22
N LYS A 373 12.03 -14.64 -12.17
CA LYS A 373 11.33 -15.87 -11.82
C LYS A 373 10.31 -16.26 -12.90
N VAL A 374 10.13 -17.56 -13.11
CA VAL A 374 9.23 -18.11 -14.12
C VAL A 374 8.16 -19.04 -13.55
N LYS A 375 8.16 -19.24 -12.24
CA LYS A 375 7.18 -20.07 -11.53
C LYS A 375 6.48 -19.24 -10.45
N VAL A 376 5.20 -19.50 -10.26
CA VAL A 376 4.44 -18.92 -9.14
C VAL A 376 4.95 -19.48 -7.82
N ASP A 377 4.80 -18.70 -6.77
CA ASP A 377 5.11 -19.16 -5.41
C ASP A 377 4.00 -20.10 -4.89
N GLU A 378 4.38 -21.04 -4.04
CA GLU A 378 3.44 -21.80 -3.23
C GLU A 378 2.83 -20.89 -2.15
N LEU A 379 1.65 -21.28 -1.64
CA LEU A 379 0.99 -20.54 -0.56
C LEU A 379 1.91 -20.46 0.67
N LYS A 380 2.31 -19.25 1.06
CA LYS A 380 3.22 -19.03 2.19
C LYS A 380 2.51 -19.11 3.52
N ALA A 381 3.01 -19.97 4.40
CA ALA A 381 2.63 -20.03 5.81
C ALA A 381 3.55 -19.11 6.65
N PRO A 382 3.07 -18.61 7.81
CA PRO A 382 3.95 -17.93 8.75
C PRO A 382 5.06 -18.86 9.22
N SER A 383 6.29 -18.35 9.30
CA SER A 383 7.42 -19.11 9.84
C SER A 383 7.42 -19.04 11.37
N PRO A 384 7.53 -20.18 12.07
CA PRO A 384 7.68 -20.16 13.52
C PRO A 384 9.02 -19.57 13.99
N GLU A 385 9.99 -19.45 13.07
CA GLU A 385 11.33 -18.91 13.34
C GLU A 385 11.44 -17.41 13.00
N THR A 386 10.32 -16.73 12.72
CA THR A 386 10.34 -15.31 12.41
C THR A 386 10.71 -14.50 13.66
N GLU A 387 11.91 -13.94 13.67
CA GLU A 387 12.40 -13.09 14.75
C GLU A 387 12.27 -11.59 14.44
N ALA A 388 12.23 -11.22 13.17
CA ALA A 388 12.13 -9.86 12.71
C ALA A 388 11.63 -9.79 11.25
N GLY A 389 11.24 -8.60 10.80
CA GLY A 389 10.85 -8.36 9.41
C GLY A 389 10.31 -6.95 9.19
N GLY A 390 9.80 -6.69 8.01
CA GLY A 390 9.15 -5.44 7.65
C GLY A 390 7.84 -5.22 8.41
N SER A 391 7.37 -3.99 8.37
CA SER A 391 6.05 -3.58 8.81
C SER A 391 5.33 -2.94 7.63
N ASP A 392 4.02 -3.07 7.59
CA ASP A 392 3.15 -2.42 6.63
C ASP A 392 1.87 -2.07 7.41
N ASP A 393 1.39 -0.84 7.30
CA ASP A 393 0.21 -0.38 8.05
C ASP A 393 -1.11 -1.04 7.60
N VAL A 394 -1.08 -1.86 6.54
CA VAL A 394 -2.16 -2.78 6.15
C VAL A 394 -2.49 -3.81 7.26
N GLY A 395 -1.55 -4.04 8.17
CA GLY A 395 -1.78 -4.86 9.35
C GLY A 395 -3.01 -4.42 10.13
N ASP A 396 -3.19 -3.13 10.36
CA ASP A 396 -4.37 -2.58 11.05
C ASP A 396 -5.69 -3.01 10.40
N ILE A 397 -5.75 -3.06 9.06
CA ILE A 397 -6.96 -3.51 8.33
C ILE A 397 -7.16 -5.02 8.52
N SER A 398 -6.10 -5.82 8.43
CA SER A 398 -6.16 -7.28 8.49
C SER A 398 -6.67 -7.85 9.82
N TRP A 399 -6.65 -7.05 10.88
CA TRP A 399 -7.24 -7.36 12.19
C TRP A 399 -8.70 -6.97 12.33
N ASN A 400 -9.29 -6.29 11.32
CA ASN A 400 -10.67 -5.80 11.36
C ASN A 400 -11.58 -6.45 10.30
N VAL A 401 -10.99 -6.96 9.19
CA VAL A 401 -11.72 -7.56 8.08
C VAL A 401 -10.92 -8.74 7.52
N PRO A 402 -11.58 -9.85 7.10
CA PRO A 402 -10.89 -10.91 6.35
C PRO A 402 -10.15 -10.34 5.15
N MET A 403 -8.83 -10.41 5.16
CA MET A 403 -7.93 -9.80 4.19
C MET A 403 -6.91 -10.79 3.66
N VAL A 404 -6.56 -10.65 2.38
CA VAL A 404 -5.42 -11.32 1.75
C VAL A 404 -4.52 -10.28 1.09
N TYR A 405 -3.24 -10.62 0.90
CA TYR A 405 -2.25 -9.74 0.30
C TYR A 405 -1.57 -10.43 -0.88
N LEU A 406 -1.92 -10.00 -2.10
CA LEU A 406 -1.32 -10.48 -3.33
C LEU A 406 0.08 -9.87 -3.50
N ARG A 407 1.08 -10.69 -3.76
CA ARG A 407 2.38 -10.28 -4.26
C ARG A 407 2.43 -10.54 -5.76
N TYR A 408 2.65 -9.52 -6.60
CA TYR A 408 2.64 -9.64 -8.06
C TYR A 408 4.01 -9.31 -8.66
N PRO A 409 4.42 -9.98 -9.76
CA PRO A 409 5.81 -9.98 -10.24
C PRO A 409 6.12 -8.76 -11.10
N ALA A 410 6.33 -7.60 -10.49
CA ALA A 410 6.67 -6.36 -11.18
C ALA A 410 8.09 -5.86 -10.89
N ASN A 411 8.87 -6.58 -10.09
CA ASN A 411 10.24 -6.25 -9.73
C ASN A 411 11.25 -7.34 -10.14
N ILE A 412 12.53 -7.00 -10.06
CA ILE A 412 13.66 -7.90 -10.32
C ILE A 412 14.09 -8.57 -9.00
N PRO A 413 14.33 -9.90 -8.99
CA PRO A 413 14.80 -10.60 -7.80
C PRO A 413 16.19 -10.15 -7.32
N ASN A 414 16.48 -10.38 -6.04
CA ASN A 414 17.77 -10.14 -5.41
C ASN A 414 18.19 -8.67 -5.36
N THR A 415 17.24 -7.73 -5.43
CA THR A 415 17.48 -6.31 -5.21
C THR A 415 17.42 -5.97 -3.71
N PRO A 416 18.13 -4.92 -3.24
CA PRO A 416 18.18 -4.59 -1.81
C PRO A 416 16.89 -3.98 -1.24
N GLY A 417 15.94 -3.61 -2.09
CA GLY A 417 14.76 -2.83 -1.70
C GLY A 417 15.07 -1.35 -1.40
N HIS A 418 14.05 -0.50 -1.33
CA HIS A 418 14.10 0.90 -0.89
C HIS A 418 15.26 1.72 -1.46
N SER A 419 15.51 1.58 -2.76
CA SER A 419 16.62 2.27 -3.45
C SER A 419 16.33 2.49 -4.93
N TRP A 420 17.20 3.24 -5.61
CA TRP A 420 17.16 3.42 -7.07
C TRP A 420 17.15 2.09 -7.84
N VAL A 421 17.69 1.02 -7.24
CA VAL A 421 17.79 -0.31 -7.87
C VAL A 421 16.41 -0.86 -8.23
N ASP A 422 15.45 -0.76 -7.32
CA ASP A 422 14.08 -1.25 -7.57
C ASP A 422 13.37 -0.39 -8.63
N ALA A 423 13.62 0.93 -8.64
CA ALA A 423 13.02 1.82 -9.63
C ALA A 423 13.39 1.48 -11.10
N VAL A 424 14.48 0.72 -11.32
CA VAL A 424 14.90 0.27 -12.65
C VAL A 424 13.81 -0.51 -13.39
N ALA A 425 13.03 -1.34 -12.70
CA ALA A 425 11.98 -2.15 -13.31
C ALA A 425 10.64 -1.43 -13.48
N MET A 426 10.36 -0.38 -12.68
CA MET A 426 9.02 0.07 -12.31
C MET A 426 8.23 0.83 -13.39
N ALA A 427 8.82 1.18 -14.53
CA ALA A 427 8.12 1.65 -15.73
C ALA A 427 8.68 0.96 -16.99
N THR A 428 8.81 -0.36 -16.92
CA THR A 428 9.32 -1.22 -17.99
C THR A 428 8.32 -2.32 -18.30
N PRO A 429 8.52 -3.07 -19.39
CA PRO A 429 7.70 -4.25 -19.69
C PRO A 429 7.62 -5.27 -18.55
N ILE A 430 8.58 -5.31 -17.60
CA ILE A 430 8.52 -6.17 -16.41
C ILE A 430 7.34 -5.73 -15.53
N ALA A 431 7.32 -4.46 -15.13
CA ALA A 431 6.23 -3.95 -14.31
C ALA A 431 4.86 -4.00 -15.02
N HIS A 432 4.83 -3.70 -16.32
CA HIS A 432 3.58 -3.74 -17.12
C HIS A 432 2.96 -5.14 -17.16
N LYS A 433 3.77 -6.17 -17.41
CA LYS A 433 3.33 -7.57 -17.44
C LYS A 433 2.96 -8.08 -16.05
N GLY A 434 3.76 -7.73 -15.04
CA GLY A 434 3.49 -8.08 -13.64
C GLY A 434 2.18 -7.49 -13.14
N SER A 435 1.93 -6.20 -13.40
CA SER A 435 0.66 -5.54 -13.04
C SER A 435 -0.54 -6.15 -13.76
N THR A 436 -0.38 -6.53 -15.04
CA THR A 436 -1.45 -7.22 -15.79
C THR A 436 -1.77 -8.58 -15.16
N ALA A 437 -0.76 -9.36 -14.77
CA ALA A 437 -0.98 -10.64 -14.08
C ALA A 437 -1.63 -10.43 -12.71
N GLY A 438 -1.18 -9.44 -11.93
CA GLY A 438 -1.79 -9.06 -10.66
C GLY A 438 -3.27 -8.69 -10.81
N ALA A 439 -3.61 -7.88 -11.82
CA ALA A 439 -4.99 -7.48 -12.11
C ALA A 439 -5.90 -8.67 -12.43
N LYS A 440 -5.39 -9.67 -13.16
CA LYS A 440 -6.12 -10.93 -13.40
C LYS A 440 -6.42 -11.64 -12.08
N VAL A 441 -5.41 -11.87 -11.24
CA VAL A 441 -5.63 -12.56 -9.94
C VAL A 441 -6.63 -11.82 -9.07
N GLN A 442 -6.52 -10.49 -8.96
CA GLN A 442 -7.46 -9.68 -8.19
C GLN A 442 -8.88 -9.77 -8.73
N ALA A 443 -9.07 -9.68 -10.06
CA ALA A 443 -10.39 -9.80 -10.69
C ALA A 443 -11.00 -11.18 -10.47
N LEU A 444 -10.24 -12.27 -10.65
CA LEU A 444 -10.72 -13.63 -10.44
C LEU A 444 -11.08 -13.88 -8.97
N THR A 445 -10.26 -13.40 -8.04
CA THR A 445 -10.50 -13.59 -6.60
C THR A 445 -11.75 -12.81 -6.16
N ALA A 446 -11.93 -11.58 -6.64
CA ALA A 446 -13.15 -10.82 -6.37
C ALA A 446 -14.41 -11.50 -6.91
N LEU A 447 -14.34 -12.09 -8.11
CA LEU A 447 -15.46 -12.85 -8.69
C LEU A 447 -15.86 -14.05 -7.82
N ASP A 448 -14.89 -14.78 -7.24
CA ASP A 448 -15.19 -15.88 -6.33
C ASP A 448 -16.09 -15.41 -5.17
N PHE A 449 -15.74 -14.30 -4.54
CA PHE A 449 -16.50 -13.77 -3.40
C PHE A 449 -17.80 -13.06 -3.81
N LEU A 450 -17.81 -12.34 -4.94
CA LEU A 450 -19.02 -11.70 -5.46
C LEU A 450 -20.13 -12.71 -5.79
N LEU A 451 -19.74 -13.89 -6.28
CA LEU A 451 -20.67 -14.92 -6.74
C LEU A 451 -20.98 -16.00 -5.69
N SER A 452 -20.28 -16.01 -4.56
CA SER A 452 -20.48 -17.01 -3.51
C SER A 452 -20.61 -16.38 -2.11
N PRO A 453 -21.81 -16.07 -1.65
CA PRO A 453 -22.05 -15.64 -0.27
C PRO A 453 -21.54 -16.64 0.78
N ASP A 454 -21.49 -17.92 0.45
CA ASP A 454 -20.98 -18.97 1.34
C ASP A 454 -19.48 -18.83 1.57
N LEU A 455 -18.69 -18.41 0.56
CA LEU A 455 -17.26 -18.14 0.75
C LEU A 455 -17.05 -16.92 1.66
N VAL A 456 -17.87 -15.89 1.51
CA VAL A 456 -17.83 -14.72 2.41
C VAL A 456 -18.12 -15.14 3.86
N LYS A 457 -19.19 -15.93 4.06
CA LYS A 457 -19.53 -16.45 5.39
C LYS A 457 -18.39 -17.26 5.98
N GLN A 458 -17.79 -18.18 5.23
CA GLN A 458 -16.68 -19.01 5.69
C GLN A 458 -15.44 -18.17 6.03
N ALA A 459 -15.15 -17.10 5.27
CA ALA A 459 -14.06 -16.17 5.57
C ALA A 459 -14.28 -15.48 6.93
N TRP A 460 -15.51 -15.04 7.22
CA TRP A 460 -15.85 -14.43 8.51
C TRP A 460 -15.90 -15.44 9.65
N ASP A 461 -16.39 -16.65 9.42
CA ASP A 461 -16.35 -17.73 10.42
C ASP A 461 -14.89 -18.04 10.82
N TYR A 462 -13.97 -18.16 9.83
CA TYR A 462 -12.54 -18.32 10.08
C TYR A 462 -11.95 -17.11 10.83
N PHE A 463 -12.30 -15.89 10.41
CA PHE A 463 -11.83 -14.66 11.04
C PHE A 463 -12.14 -14.61 12.53
N HIS A 464 -13.39 -14.92 12.91
CA HIS A 464 -13.84 -14.86 14.31
C HIS A 464 -13.38 -16.04 15.15
N THR A 465 -13.34 -17.25 14.57
CA THR A 465 -13.10 -18.48 15.34
C THR A 465 -11.63 -18.92 15.38
N VAL A 466 -10.82 -18.42 14.44
CA VAL A 466 -9.41 -18.80 14.31
C VAL A 466 -8.51 -17.56 14.34
N GLN A 467 -8.70 -16.65 13.38
CA GLN A 467 -7.76 -15.55 13.09
C GLN A 467 -7.66 -14.53 14.24
N THR A 468 -8.80 -14.15 14.82
CA THR A 468 -8.87 -13.13 15.88
C THR A 468 -9.43 -13.67 17.21
N LYS A 469 -9.36 -15.01 17.38
CA LYS A 469 -9.92 -15.72 18.55
C LYS A 469 -9.28 -15.24 19.85
N ASP A 470 -7.95 -15.15 19.88
CA ASP A 470 -7.18 -14.95 21.11
C ASP A 470 -6.78 -13.48 21.32
N MET A 471 -6.88 -12.64 20.29
CA MET A 471 -6.51 -11.23 20.35
C MET A 471 -7.47 -10.39 19.50
N LYS A 472 -7.85 -9.23 20.04
CA LYS A 472 -8.68 -8.26 19.32
C LYS A 472 -7.90 -7.00 19.05
N TYR A 473 -8.16 -6.40 17.91
CA TYR A 473 -7.56 -5.14 17.52
C TYR A 473 -7.84 -4.03 18.53
N THR A 474 -6.78 -3.30 18.87
CA THR A 474 -6.84 -2.06 19.64
C THR A 474 -5.90 -1.07 18.95
N PRO A 475 -6.36 0.14 18.58
CA PRO A 475 -5.50 1.10 17.92
C PRO A 475 -4.24 1.42 18.74
N LEU A 476 -3.10 1.51 18.07
CA LEU A 476 -1.86 2.04 18.64
C LEU A 476 -1.84 3.58 18.64
N ILE A 477 -2.62 4.19 17.73
CA ILE A 477 -2.89 5.65 17.75
C ILE A 477 -3.94 5.99 18.80
N GLY A 478 -3.77 7.13 19.46
CA GLY A 478 -4.77 7.67 20.39
C GLY A 478 -5.94 8.35 19.68
N PRO A 479 -7.02 8.68 20.41
CA PRO A 479 -8.20 9.34 19.84
C PRO A 479 -7.88 10.74 19.28
N ASP A 480 -6.91 11.43 19.86
CA ASP A 480 -6.53 12.81 19.52
C ASP A 480 -5.39 12.88 18.50
N ASP A 481 -4.70 11.76 18.22
CA ASP A 481 -3.63 11.72 17.24
C ASP A 481 -4.15 12.04 15.84
N GLN A 482 -3.40 12.86 15.10
CA GLN A 482 -3.74 13.30 13.75
C GLN A 482 -2.70 12.80 12.73
N PRO A 483 -3.11 12.49 11.48
CA PRO A 483 -2.17 12.18 10.43
C PRO A 483 -1.14 13.30 10.25
N ALA A 484 0.10 12.94 9.93
CA ALA A 484 1.21 13.88 9.77
C ALA A 484 1.25 14.51 8.36
N ILE A 485 0.14 15.10 7.92
CA ILE A 485 -0.09 15.56 6.53
C ILE A 485 0.89 16.62 6.04
N GLU A 486 1.64 17.27 6.93
CA GLU A 486 2.69 18.24 6.60
C GLU A 486 4.01 17.57 6.18
N PHE A 487 4.16 16.26 6.43
CA PHE A 487 5.39 15.54 6.09
C PHE A 487 5.67 15.59 4.59
N ASN A 488 6.95 15.62 4.27
CA ASN A 488 7.49 15.67 2.92
C ASN A 488 7.11 16.91 2.08
N LYS A 489 6.31 17.85 2.62
CA LYS A 489 5.87 19.03 1.88
C LYS A 489 7.06 19.84 1.36
N GLU A 490 8.03 20.19 2.21
CA GLU A 490 9.21 20.97 1.82
C GLU A 490 10.02 20.27 0.73
N LYS A 491 10.21 18.94 0.85
CA LYS A 491 10.91 18.14 -0.17
C LYS A 491 10.17 18.17 -1.50
N MET A 492 8.85 17.96 -1.48
CA MET A 492 8.05 17.97 -2.71
C MET A 492 7.92 19.37 -3.31
N ASP A 493 7.81 20.42 -2.50
CA ASP A 493 7.84 21.80 -2.98
C ASP A 493 9.15 22.11 -3.73
N LYS A 494 10.27 21.56 -3.26
CA LYS A 494 11.58 21.69 -3.91
C LYS A 494 11.67 20.94 -5.24
N PHE A 495 11.23 19.68 -5.29
CA PHE A 495 11.48 18.81 -6.45
C PHE A 495 10.35 18.82 -7.47
N ARG A 496 9.09 18.97 -7.07
CA ARG A 496 7.91 18.89 -7.96
C ARG A 496 7.97 19.81 -9.18
N PRO A 497 8.42 21.09 -9.10
CA PRO A 497 8.50 21.97 -10.27
C PRO A 497 9.41 21.40 -11.37
N GLU A 498 10.52 20.76 -11.00
CA GLU A 498 11.42 20.12 -11.96
C GLU A 498 10.87 18.79 -12.47
N MET A 499 10.30 17.98 -11.59
CA MET A 499 9.70 16.68 -11.91
C MET A 499 8.56 16.80 -12.92
N LYS A 500 7.76 17.88 -12.85
CA LYS A 500 6.65 18.13 -13.81
C LYS A 500 7.10 18.13 -15.26
N LYS A 501 8.33 18.45 -15.57
CA LYS A 501 8.89 18.43 -16.94
C LYS A 501 9.01 17.02 -17.50
N TYR A 502 9.03 16.03 -16.63
CA TYR A 502 9.20 14.61 -16.95
C TYR A 502 7.91 13.80 -16.75
N TYR A 503 6.78 14.43 -16.42
CA TYR A 503 5.52 13.73 -16.31
C TYR A 503 5.16 13.08 -17.65
N TYR A 504 4.72 11.84 -17.60
CA TYR A 504 4.38 11.06 -18.78
C TYR A 504 3.19 11.67 -19.54
N ASP A 505 3.33 11.79 -20.86
CA ASP A 505 2.30 12.31 -21.77
C ASP A 505 1.85 11.18 -22.74
N PRO A 506 0.82 10.40 -22.37
CA PRO A 506 0.35 9.28 -23.19
C PRO A 506 -0.30 9.72 -24.52
N ALA A 507 -0.59 11.01 -24.70
CA ALA A 507 -1.09 11.54 -25.97
C ALA A 507 0.03 11.66 -27.03
N LYS A 508 1.29 11.78 -26.60
CA LYS A 508 2.45 11.94 -27.48
C LYS A 508 3.31 10.69 -27.59
N TYR A 509 3.41 9.91 -26.51
CA TYR A 509 4.33 8.78 -26.41
C TYR A 509 3.59 7.51 -26.01
N LYS A 510 3.96 6.37 -26.59
CA LYS A 510 3.33 5.08 -26.26
C LYS A 510 3.73 4.58 -24.88
N THR A 511 4.97 4.83 -24.47
CA THR A 511 5.52 4.41 -23.18
C THR A 511 6.35 5.52 -22.57
N TYR A 512 6.58 5.46 -21.26
CA TYR A 512 7.47 6.40 -20.59
C TYR A 512 8.93 6.23 -21.04
N LEU A 513 9.35 5.01 -21.36
CA LEU A 513 10.67 4.75 -21.97
C LEU A 513 10.86 5.51 -23.28
N GLU A 514 9.83 5.51 -24.16
CA GLU A 514 9.85 6.27 -25.41
C GLU A 514 9.98 7.77 -25.15
N GLN A 515 9.22 8.32 -24.19
CA GLN A 515 9.31 9.75 -23.83
C GLN A 515 10.70 10.14 -23.32
N LEU A 516 11.34 9.28 -22.55
CA LEU A 516 12.70 9.51 -22.02
C LEU A 516 13.80 9.21 -23.04
N GLY A 517 13.46 8.70 -24.24
CA GLY A 517 14.43 8.30 -25.26
C GLY A 517 15.30 7.10 -24.85
N ILE A 518 14.80 6.23 -23.97
CA ILE A 518 15.54 5.08 -23.43
C ILE A 518 15.36 3.88 -24.33
N GLN A 519 16.48 3.30 -24.79
CA GLN A 519 16.49 2.01 -25.47
C GLN A 519 16.43 0.88 -24.43
N TYR A 520 15.41 0.04 -24.51
CA TYR A 520 15.17 -1.03 -23.55
C TYR A 520 15.75 -2.38 -24.05
N PRO A 521 16.58 -3.08 -23.25
CA PRO A 521 17.23 -2.64 -22.03
C PRO A 521 18.49 -1.80 -22.32
N THR A 522 18.82 -0.85 -21.42
CA THR A 522 20.10 -0.14 -21.44
C THR A 522 21.02 -0.76 -20.39
N VAL A 523 22.10 -1.39 -20.86
CA VAL A 523 23.07 -2.10 -20.02
C VAL A 523 24.49 -1.62 -20.31
N ARG A 524 25.40 -1.73 -19.33
CA ARG A 524 26.83 -1.50 -19.58
C ARG A 524 27.39 -2.61 -20.46
N LYS A 525 28.24 -2.23 -21.43
CA LYS A 525 28.95 -3.16 -22.32
C LYS A 525 30.04 -3.93 -21.58
#